data_460ad7f82931881e621fda63f2ca418f
#
_entry.id   460ad7f82931881e621fda63f2ca418f
#
_cell.length_a   1.000
_cell.length_b   1.000
_cell.length_c   1.000
_cell.angle_alpha   90.00
_cell.angle_beta   90.00
_cell.angle_gamma   90.00
#
_symmetry.space_group_name_H-M   'P 1'
#
loop_
_entity.id
_entity.type
_entity.pdbx_description
1 polymer ?
#
loop_
_entity_poly.entity_id
_entity_poly.type
_entity_poly.pdbx_seq_one_letter_code
_entity_poly.pdbx_strand_id
1 'polypeptide(L)'
;MKAALGNPAHVRRAITLCGFLIAGFAAATGLAQGPAMAMLDRLEPGLWEVRARDEAETFRICLDSGRELIQIRHQGETCRRFIVDDTPGLVTVHYTCPTNGYGHTSLRLENARLIRLDTQGIRTGLPFHFTAEARRIGPCR
;
A
#
# COMPACT_ATOMS: atom_id res chain seq x y z
N MET A 1 -24.68 93.07 -0.24
CA MET A 1 -23.43 93.76 -0.58
C MET A 1 -22.31 92.75 -0.72
N LYS A 2 -21.65 92.72 -1.88
CA LYS A 2 -20.33 92.22 -2.21
C LYS A 2 -20.06 90.72 -1.91
N ALA A 3 -20.03 89.78 -2.76
CA ALA A 3 -19.08 89.50 -3.93
C ALA A 3 -17.62 89.27 -3.49
N ALA A 4 -17.11 88.08 -3.72
CA ALA A 4 -15.77 87.76 -4.19
C ALA A 4 -15.69 86.22 -4.27
N LEU A 5 -15.71 85.61 -5.43
CA LEU A 5 -14.69 85.26 -6.41
C LEU A 5 -13.34 84.81 -5.82
N GLY A 6 -12.98 83.64 -6.19
CA GLY A 6 -11.59 83.13 -6.17
C GLY A 6 -11.54 81.61 -5.99
N ASN A 7 -11.27 80.90 -6.81
CA ASN A 7 -10.48 80.54 -7.96
C ASN A 7 -10.03 79.04 -7.80
N PRO A 8 -9.93 78.29 -8.84
CA PRO A 8 -9.72 76.86 -8.83
C PRO A 8 -8.21 76.50 -8.83
N ALA A 9 -7.78 75.57 -8.09
CA ALA A 9 -6.44 75.02 -8.28
C ALA A 9 -6.30 73.57 -7.85
N HIS A 10 -5.86 72.82 -8.80
CA HIS A 10 -5.07 71.65 -8.72
C HIS A 10 -5.69 70.37 -8.14
N VAL A 11 -6.40 69.69 -9.03
CA VAL A 11 -6.54 68.22 -9.00
C VAL A 11 -5.16 67.61 -9.15
N ARG A 12 -4.54 67.19 -8.07
CA ARG A 12 -3.40 66.29 -8.10
C ARG A 12 -3.93 64.87 -8.13
N ARG A 13 -3.84 64.29 -9.30
CA ARG A 13 -4.03 62.83 -9.49
C ARG A 13 -2.95 62.10 -8.74
N ALA A 14 -3.33 61.54 -7.56
CA ALA A 14 -2.55 60.51 -6.90
C ALA A 14 -2.79 59.19 -7.66
N ILE A 15 -1.81 58.78 -8.43
CA ILE A 15 -1.77 57.45 -9.03
C ILE A 15 -1.35 56.48 -7.91
N THR A 16 -2.34 55.80 -7.35
CA THR A 16 -2.11 54.72 -6.42
C THR A 16 -1.67 53.49 -7.22
N LEU A 17 -0.40 53.19 -7.21
CA LEU A 17 0.17 51.94 -7.68
C LEU A 17 -0.32 50.80 -6.76
N CYS A 18 -1.36 50.09 -7.22
CA CYS A 18 -1.77 48.82 -6.62
C CYS A 18 -0.73 47.78 -6.99
N GLY A 19 0.22 47.54 -6.07
CA GLY A 19 1.16 46.42 -6.18
C GLY A 19 0.39 45.11 -6.02
N PHE A 20 0.21 44.36 -7.11
CA PHE A 20 -0.25 42.98 -7.08
C PHE A 20 0.84 42.11 -6.48
N LEU A 21 0.72 41.77 -5.19
CA LEU A 21 1.46 40.68 -4.56
C LEU A 21 0.89 39.38 -5.12
N ILE A 22 1.56 38.83 -6.13
CA ILE A 22 1.32 37.45 -6.59
C ILE A 22 1.91 36.53 -5.50
N ALA A 23 1.08 36.09 -4.57
CA ALA A 23 1.39 35.01 -3.66
C ALA A 23 1.54 33.73 -4.51
N GLY A 24 2.79 33.33 -4.76
CA GLY A 24 3.09 32.07 -5.42
C GLY A 24 2.61 30.91 -4.55
N PHE A 25 1.53 30.26 -4.92
CA PHE A 25 1.13 28.97 -4.38
C PHE A 25 2.19 27.95 -4.85
N ALA A 26 3.14 27.62 -3.99
CA ALA A 26 3.98 26.45 -4.17
C ALA A 26 3.05 25.22 -4.02
N ALA A 27 2.61 24.66 -5.14
CA ALA A 27 1.95 23.37 -5.15
C ALA A 27 2.98 22.34 -4.67
N ALA A 28 2.83 21.87 -3.43
CA ALA A 28 3.56 20.73 -2.94
C ALA A 28 3.14 19.54 -3.82
N THR A 29 4.02 19.11 -4.72
CA THR A 29 3.86 17.86 -5.46
C THR A 29 4.00 16.73 -4.45
N GLY A 30 2.86 16.29 -3.90
CA GLY A 30 2.81 15.07 -3.11
C GLY A 30 3.34 13.93 -3.97
N LEU A 31 4.43 13.30 -3.55
CA LEU A 31 4.90 12.06 -4.17
C LEU A 31 3.76 11.05 -4.02
N ALA A 32 3.14 10.68 -5.13
CA ALA A 32 2.16 9.61 -5.15
C ALA A 32 2.87 8.35 -4.67
N GLN A 33 2.49 7.86 -3.50
CA GLN A 33 2.98 6.57 -3.01
C GLN A 33 2.48 5.51 -3.99
N GLY A 34 3.39 4.61 -4.39
CA GLY A 34 3.04 3.48 -5.24
C GLY A 34 1.96 2.60 -4.58
N PRO A 35 1.36 1.66 -5.33
CA PRO A 35 0.35 0.77 -4.79
C PRO A 35 0.89 0.01 -3.58
N ALA A 36 0.07 -0.09 -2.52
CA ALA A 36 0.44 -0.83 -1.32
C ALA A 36 0.79 -2.29 -1.65
N MET A 37 1.85 -2.81 -1.04
CA MET A 37 2.39 -4.17 -1.25
C MET A 37 2.84 -4.43 -2.71
N ALA A 38 3.41 -3.41 -3.38
CA ALA A 38 3.89 -3.52 -4.76
C ALA A 38 4.92 -4.65 -4.97
N MET A 39 5.61 -5.08 -3.92
CA MET A 39 6.50 -6.24 -3.97
C MET A 39 5.76 -7.50 -4.43
N LEU A 40 4.52 -7.70 -4.01
CA LEU A 40 3.72 -8.87 -4.34
C LEU A 40 3.25 -8.90 -5.79
N ASP A 41 3.20 -7.74 -6.46
CA ASP A 41 2.88 -7.63 -7.89
C ASP A 41 4.05 -8.04 -8.78
N ARG A 42 5.24 -8.23 -8.20
CA ARG A 42 6.43 -8.73 -8.92
C ARG A 42 6.47 -10.25 -9.04
N LEU A 43 5.63 -10.96 -8.30
CA LEU A 43 5.52 -12.41 -8.43
C LEU A 43 4.81 -12.78 -9.74
N GLU A 44 5.39 -13.72 -10.48
CA GLU A 44 4.78 -14.23 -11.72
C GLU A 44 3.52 -15.03 -11.39
N PRO A 45 2.36 -14.73 -12.00
CA PRO A 45 1.17 -15.56 -11.88
C PRO A 45 1.42 -17.01 -12.35
N GLY A 46 0.67 -17.96 -11.79
CA GLY A 46 0.76 -19.35 -12.18
C GLY A 46 0.62 -20.34 -11.04
N LEU A 47 0.99 -21.58 -11.30
CA LEU A 47 0.97 -22.67 -10.33
C LEU A 47 2.23 -22.60 -9.47
N TRP A 48 2.02 -22.54 -8.16
CA TRP A 48 3.07 -22.45 -7.16
C TRP A 48 3.02 -23.68 -6.25
N GLU A 49 4.19 -24.22 -5.92
CA GLU A 49 4.37 -25.26 -4.93
C GLU A 49 4.88 -24.62 -3.63
N VAL A 50 4.17 -24.87 -2.55
CA VAL A 50 4.47 -24.38 -1.20
C VAL A 50 4.98 -25.56 -0.39
N ARG A 51 6.21 -25.45 0.10
CA ARG A 51 6.86 -26.47 0.93
C ARG A 51 7.10 -25.93 2.33
N ALA A 52 6.44 -26.51 3.30
CA ALA A 52 6.73 -26.23 4.70
C ALA A 52 8.14 -26.70 5.08
N ARG A 53 8.81 -25.96 5.97
CA ARG A 53 10.14 -26.32 6.44
C ARG A 53 10.10 -27.32 7.58
N ASP A 54 9.15 -27.14 8.48
CA ASP A 54 9.08 -27.86 9.76
C ASP A 54 8.01 -28.98 9.75
N GLU A 55 7.21 -29.04 8.69
CA GLU A 55 6.17 -30.05 8.50
C GLU A 55 6.40 -30.74 7.14
N ALA A 56 6.06 -32.02 7.04
CA ALA A 56 6.11 -32.73 5.76
C ALA A 56 4.98 -32.27 4.78
N GLU A 57 4.47 -31.06 5.00
CA GLU A 57 3.38 -30.51 4.19
C GLU A 57 3.92 -29.84 2.92
N THR A 58 3.45 -30.34 1.81
CA THR A 58 3.65 -29.70 0.50
C THR A 58 2.31 -29.64 -0.22
N PHE A 59 1.95 -28.47 -0.70
CA PHE A 59 0.72 -28.30 -1.46
C PHE A 59 0.93 -27.33 -2.62
N ARG A 60 -0.05 -27.27 -3.51
CA ARG A 60 -0.01 -26.43 -4.70
C ARG A 60 -1.15 -25.42 -4.65
N ILE A 61 -0.85 -24.21 -5.10
CA ILE A 61 -1.80 -23.11 -5.19
C ILE A 61 -1.62 -22.40 -6.54
N CYS A 62 -2.73 -22.05 -7.17
CA CYS A 62 -2.71 -21.16 -8.32
C CYS A 62 -2.76 -19.71 -7.81
N LEU A 63 -1.76 -18.90 -8.15
CA LEU A 63 -1.69 -17.50 -7.80
C LEU A 63 -1.99 -16.63 -9.02
N ASP A 64 -3.00 -15.81 -8.93
CA ASP A 64 -3.21 -14.68 -9.84
C ASP A 64 -2.40 -13.46 -9.35
N SER A 65 -2.20 -13.36 -8.05
CA SER A 65 -1.42 -12.32 -7.39
C SER A 65 -0.72 -12.88 -6.15
N GLY A 66 0.45 -12.36 -5.84
CA GLY A 66 1.15 -12.70 -4.58
C GLY A 66 0.37 -12.38 -3.31
N ARG A 67 -0.68 -11.55 -3.39
CA ARG A 67 -1.54 -11.20 -2.25
C ARG A 67 -2.31 -12.38 -1.67
N GLU A 68 -2.49 -13.45 -2.42
CA GLU A 68 -3.14 -14.68 -1.97
C GLU A 68 -2.30 -15.43 -0.92
N LEU A 69 -0.98 -15.22 -0.94
CA LEU A 69 -0.06 -15.78 0.06
C LEU A 69 -0.21 -15.15 1.45
N ILE A 70 -0.77 -13.95 1.55
CA ILE A 70 -0.93 -13.22 2.83
C ILE A 70 -1.74 -14.05 3.82
N GLN A 71 -2.85 -14.62 3.38
CA GLN A 71 -3.77 -15.38 4.23
C GLN A 71 -3.86 -16.85 3.82
N ILE A 72 -2.70 -17.45 3.54
CA ILE A 72 -2.59 -18.82 3.01
C ILE A 72 -3.27 -19.88 3.91
N ARG A 73 -3.36 -19.62 5.22
CA ARG A 73 -4.07 -20.50 6.17
C ARG A 73 -5.57 -20.16 6.30
N HIS A 74 -6.04 -19.05 5.70
CA HIS A 74 -7.44 -18.61 5.70
C HIS A 74 -7.90 -18.31 4.25
N GLN A 75 -7.62 -19.25 3.33
CA GLN A 75 -7.97 -19.09 1.92
C GLN A 75 -9.50 -18.97 1.74
N GLY A 76 -9.90 -18.10 0.82
CA GLY A 76 -11.32 -17.90 0.50
C GLY A 76 -12.10 -17.08 1.52
N GLU A 77 -11.48 -16.61 2.60
CA GLU A 77 -12.14 -15.79 3.60
C GLU A 77 -11.95 -14.30 3.35
N THR A 78 -12.97 -13.51 3.71
CA THR A 78 -12.88 -12.06 3.68
C THR A 78 -12.33 -11.56 5.01
N CYS A 79 -11.03 -11.26 5.04
CA CYS A 79 -10.34 -10.79 6.22
C CYS A 79 -9.98 -9.31 6.10
N ARG A 80 -9.99 -8.59 7.23
CA ARG A 80 -9.47 -7.22 7.32
C ARG A 80 -7.96 -7.29 7.46
N ARG A 81 -7.24 -6.44 6.73
CA ARG A 81 -5.77 -6.44 6.69
C ARG A 81 -5.21 -5.14 7.21
N PHE A 82 -4.12 -5.25 7.96
CA PHE A 82 -3.29 -4.15 8.41
C PHE A 82 -1.85 -4.40 7.97
N ILE A 83 -1.27 -3.48 7.21
CA ILE A 83 0.11 -3.59 6.70
C ILE A 83 1.04 -3.11 7.80
N VAL A 84 1.97 -3.96 8.20
CA VAL A 84 3.00 -3.68 9.22
C VAL A 84 4.28 -3.20 8.56
N ASP A 85 4.74 -3.92 7.52
CA ASP A 85 5.90 -3.56 6.71
C ASP A 85 5.54 -3.63 5.22
N ASP A 86 6.05 -2.68 4.45
CA ASP A 86 5.87 -2.63 2.99
C ASP A 86 7.14 -2.06 2.35
N THR A 87 8.06 -2.94 2.01
CA THR A 87 9.32 -2.61 1.38
C THR A 87 9.49 -3.37 0.05
N PRO A 88 10.46 -3.01 -0.80
CA PRO A 88 10.71 -3.73 -2.05
C PRO A 88 11.06 -5.23 -1.90
N GLY A 89 11.46 -5.67 -0.71
CA GLY A 89 11.88 -7.05 -0.46
C GLY A 89 11.09 -7.77 0.64
N LEU A 90 10.27 -7.05 1.40
CA LEU A 90 9.53 -7.61 2.55
C LEU A 90 8.16 -6.95 2.65
N VAL A 91 7.13 -7.77 2.77
CA VAL A 91 5.78 -7.34 3.15
C VAL A 91 5.37 -8.12 4.39
N THR A 92 4.92 -7.40 5.42
CA THR A 92 4.36 -8.01 6.64
C THR A 92 2.95 -7.48 6.84
N VAL A 93 2.01 -8.40 7.01
CA VAL A 93 0.59 -8.09 7.16
C VAL A 93 0.01 -8.82 8.37
N HIS A 94 -0.70 -8.08 9.20
CA HIS A 94 -1.62 -8.65 10.17
C HIS A 94 -3.02 -8.66 9.59
N TYR A 95 -3.73 -9.79 9.69
CA TYR A 95 -5.11 -9.90 9.19
C TYR A 95 -6.02 -10.58 10.22
N THR A 96 -7.29 -10.20 10.21
CA THR A 96 -8.33 -10.75 11.09
C THR A 96 -9.53 -11.16 10.26
N CYS A 97 -9.94 -12.41 10.44
CA CYS A 97 -11.09 -13.02 9.80
C CYS A 97 -12.23 -13.13 10.82
N PRO A 98 -13.42 -12.59 10.56
CA PRO A 98 -14.47 -12.41 11.57
C PRO A 98 -14.92 -13.70 12.29
N THR A 99 -14.85 -14.84 11.60
CA THR A 99 -15.38 -16.11 12.10
C THR A 99 -14.31 -17.18 12.36
N ASN A 100 -13.08 -16.96 11.95
CA ASN A 100 -12.09 -18.06 11.89
C ASN A 100 -10.73 -17.70 12.49
N GLY A 101 -10.58 -16.51 13.08
CA GLY A 101 -9.37 -16.13 13.79
C GLY A 101 -8.57 -15.03 13.07
N TYR A 102 -7.25 -15.14 13.14
CA TYR A 102 -6.35 -14.12 12.61
C TYR A 102 -4.99 -14.72 12.23
N GLY A 103 -4.20 -13.97 11.48
CA GLY A 103 -2.82 -14.31 11.19
C GLY A 103 -1.92 -13.09 11.06
N HIS A 104 -0.64 -13.37 11.22
CA HIS A 104 0.45 -12.44 10.99
C HIS A 104 1.39 -13.11 10.00
N THR A 105 1.53 -12.53 8.80
CA THR A 105 2.29 -13.13 7.71
C THR A 105 3.38 -12.19 7.23
N SER A 106 4.61 -12.68 7.20
CA SER A 106 5.76 -12.02 6.59
C SER A 106 6.14 -12.74 5.30
N LEU A 107 6.25 -11.97 4.22
CA LEU A 107 6.59 -12.43 2.88
C LEU A 107 7.88 -11.76 2.43
N ARG A 108 8.93 -12.56 2.19
CA ARG A 108 10.23 -12.10 1.73
C ARG A 108 10.47 -12.54 0.29
N LEU A 109 10.60 -11.58 -0.60
CA LEU A 109 10.87 -11.83 -2.01
C LEU A 109 12.34 -12.24 -2.22
N GLU A 110 12.57 -13.39 -2.83
CA GLU A 110 13.88 -13.80 -3.32
C GLU A 110 14.03 -13.44 -4.82
N ASN A 111 13.02 -13.74 -5.62
CA ASN A 111 12.87 -13.32 -7.01
C ASN A 111 11.41 -13.48 -7.47
N ALA A 112 11.10 -13.15 -8.72
CA ALA A 112 9.73 -13.21 -9.26
C ALA A 112 9.09 -14.61 -9.22
N ARG A 113 9.86 -15.67 -8.98
CA ARG A 113 9.42 -17.08 -8.98
C ARG A 113 9.70 -17.82 -7.68
N LEU A 114 10.19 -17.10 -6.64
CA LEU A 114 10.55 -17.67 -5.37
C LEU A 114 10.31 -16.65 -4.26
N ILE A 115 9.53 -17.03 -3.27
CA ILE A 115 9.24 -16.23 -2.08
C ILE A 115 9.29 -17.13 -0.83
N ARG A 116 9.79 -16.57 0.26
CA ARG A 116 9.70 -17.20 1.58
C ARG A 116 8.58 -16.56 2.37
N LEU A 117 7.89 -17.39 3.13
CA LEU A 117 6.81 -16.93 4.00
C LEU A 117 6.97 -17.51 5.39
N ASP A 118 6.60 -16.69 6.36
CA ASP A 118 6.43 -17.05 7.75
C ASP A 118 5.06 -16.53 8.19
N THR A 119 4.21 -17.40 8.69
CA THR A 119 2.86 -17.04 9.11
C THR A 119 2.48 -17.74 10.40
N GLN A 120 1.86 -17.01 11.30
CA GLN A 120 1.37 -17.52 12.58
C GLN A 120 0.04 -16.90 12.95
N GLY A 121 -0.73 -17.56 13.79
CA GLY A 121 -2.02 -17.04 14.22
C GLY A 121 -2.92 -18.08 14.85
N ILE A 122 -4.21 -17.81 14.77
CA ILE A 122 -5.28 -18.71 15.22
C ILE A 122 -6.17 -19.05 14.04
N ARG A 123 -6.46 -20.32 13.84
CA ARG A 123 -7.43 -20.81 12.88
C ARG A 123 -8.37 -21.81 13.56
N THR A 124 -9.68 -21.61 13.45
CA THR A 124 -10.69 -22.45 14.12
C THR A 124 -10.42 -22.67 15.62
N GLY A 125 -9.95 -21.62 16.31
CA GLY A 125 -9.62 -21.67 17.73
C GLY A 125 -8.28 -22.33 18.08
N LEU A 126 -7.54 -22.85 17.10
CA LEU A 126 -6.23 -23.51 17.32
C LEU A 126 -5.09 -22.63 16.82
N PRO A 127 -3.97 -22.55 17.57
CA PRO A 127 -2.78 -21.85 17.12
C PRO A 127 -2.11 -22.59 15.97
N PHE A 128 -1.52 -21.81 15.04
CA PHE A 128 -0.64 -22.33 14.01
C PHE A 128 0.62 -21.46 13.88
N HIS A 129 1.71 -22.11 13.49
CA HIS A 129 2.91 -21.46 12.96
C HIS A 129 3.36 -22.26 11.73
N PHE A 130 3.67 -21.55 10.64
CA PHE A 130 3.98 -22.18 9.36
C PHE A 130 5.04 -21.38 8.63
N THR A 131 6.21 -21.95 8.46
CA THR A 131 7.34 -21.41 7.70
C THR A 131 7.48 -22.19 6.41
N ALA A 132 7.50 -21.52 5.26
CA ALA A 132 7.57 -22.20 3.97
C ALA A 132 8.38 -21.43 2.93
N GLU A 133 8.73 -22.15 1.88
CA GLU A 133 9.21 -21.63 0.62
C GLU A 133 8.14 -21.91 -0.44
N ALA A 134 7.72 -20.88 -1.16
CA ALA A 134 6.81 -21.01 -2.30
C ALA A 134 7.58 -20.76 -3.59
N ARG A 135 7.48 -21.70 -4.54
CA ARG A 135 8.16 -21.68 -5.83
C ARG A 135 7.17 -21.85 -6.97
N ARG A 136 7.25 -20.98 -7.97
CA ARG A 136 6.48 -21.13 -9.20
C ARG A 136 6.97 -22.35 -9.99
N ILE A 137 6.06 -23.26 -10.34
CA ILE A 137 6.36 -24.51 -11.05
C ILE A 137 5.76 -24.59 -12.46
N GLY A 138 4.83 -23.67 -12.80
CA GLY A 138 4.23 -23.66 -14.12
C GLY A 138 3.02 -22.74 -14.26
N PRO A 139 2.26 -22.85 -15.35
CA PRO A 139 0.97 -22.19 -15.49
C PRO A 139 -0.10 -22.87 -14.63
N CYS A 140 -1.15 -22.13 -14.26
CA CYS A 140 -2.39 -22.72 -13.77
C CYS A 140 -3.06 -23.54 -14.89
N ARG A 141 -3.68 -24.66 -14.56
CA ARG A 141 -4.46 -25.49 -15.49
C ARG A 141 -5.93 -25.36 -15.17
#